data_fbebbdd62da54284b0a2db8d24a7443c
#
_entry.id   fbebbdd62da54284b0a2db8d24a7443c
#
_cell.length_a   1.000
_cell.length_b   1.000
_cell.length_c   1.000
_cell.angle_alpha   90.00
_cell.angle_beta   90.00
_cell.angle_gamma   90.00
#
_symmetry.space_group_name_H-M   'P 1'
#
loop_
_entity.id
_entity.type
_entity.pdbx_description
1 polymer ?
#
loop_
_entity_poly.entity_id
_entity_poly.type
_entity_poly.pdbx_seq_one_letter_code
_entity_poly.pdbx_strand_id
1 'polypeptide(L)'
;MKIYEYLIERSQDGVPPSVREIGAAVGLSSTSSVQANLDALEKAGYIQRDPLKKRTIRILGRDDNVTHVPIVGTVTAGAPILAVEQIEGYLAYSGHSTSDKPLFALKVRGESMLQAGILDGDLVVAEKTPVARNGEIVVAMIEDEATVKTFYKENGHFRLQPENDTYEPII
;
A
#
# COMPACT_ATOMS: atom_id res chain seq x y z
N MET A 1 13.81 1.46 -27.38
CA MET A 1 14.50 1.74 -26.11
C MET A 1 14.10 3.09 -25.52
N LYS A 2 14.25 4.22 -26.23
CA LYS A 2 13.89 5.58 -25.72
C LYS A 2 12.45 5.74 -25.22
N ILE A 3 11.45 5.13 -25.87
CA ILE A 3 10.05 5.21 -25.43
C ILE A 3 9.85 4.50 -24.10
N TYR A 4 10.42 3.32 -23.92
CA TYR A 4 10.30 2.57 -22.67
C TYR A 4 10.99 3.29 -21.49
N GLU A 5 12.17 3.86 -21.71
CA GLU A 5 12.87 4.69 -20.71
C GLU A 5 12.05 5.91 -20.30
N TYR A 6 11.45 6.61 -21.27
CA TYR A 6 10.56 7.74 -21.01
C TYR A 6 9.30 7.33 -20.22
N LEU A 7 8.70 6.19 -20.58
CA LEU A 7 7.54 5.67 -19.84
C LEU A 7 7.90 5.33 -18.39
N ILE A 8 9.09 4.78 -18.17
CA ILE A 8 9.61 4.50 -16.82
C ILE A 8 9.76 5.79 -16.00
N GLU A 9 10.35 6.82 -16.59
CA GLU A 9 10.55 8.12 -15.93
C GLU A 9 9.21 8.77 -15.57
N ARG A 10 8.25 8.76 -16.50
CA ARG A 10 6.92 9.35 -16.31
C ARG A 10 5.98 8.54 -15.43
N SER A 11 6.25 7.25 -15.21
CA SER A 11 5.42 6.42 -14.30
C SER A 11 5.44 6.91 -12.85
N GLN A 12 6.48 7.66 -12.47
CA GLN A 12 6.59 8.26 -11.14
C GLN A 12 5.62 9.43 -10.92
N ASP A 13 5.10 10.04 -11.99
CA ASP A 13 4.18 11.18 -11.90
C ASP A 13 2.70 10.77 -11.75
N GLY A 14 2.39 9.47 -11.79
CA GLY A 14 1.04 8.92 -11.57
C GLY A 14 0.04 9.14 -12.71
N VAL A 15 0.40 9.88 -13.77
CA VAL A 15 -0.44 10.12 -14.94
C VAL A 15 0.25 9.59 -16.21
N PRO A 16 -0.31 8.57 -16.87
CA PRO A 16 0.26 8.05 -18.09
C PRO A 16 0.29 9.11 -19.21
N PRO A 17 1.42 9.25 -19.92
CA PRO A 17 1.54 10.21 -21.00
C PRO A 17 0.69 9.83 -22.22
N SER A 18 0.25 10.83 -22.96
CA SER A 18 -0.43 10.63 -24.24
C SER A 18 0.58 10.25 -25.33
N VAL A 19 0.11 9.65 -26.43
CA VAL A 19 0.95 9.30 -27.61
C VAL A 19 1.69 10.53 -28.16
N ARG A 20 1.07 11.72 -28.11
CA ARG A 20 1.70 12.98 -28.56
C ARG A 20 2.81 13.42 -27.64
N GLU A 21 2.61 13.32 -26.32
CA GLU A 21 3.65 13.63 -25.32
C GLU A 21 4.83 12.68 -25.43
N ILE A 22 4.58 11.38 -25.64
CA ILE A 22 5.63 10.39 -25.91
C ILE A 22 6.41 10.76 -27.16
N GLY A 23 5.72 11.05 -28.28
CA GLY A 23 6.37 11.45 -29.53
C GLY A 23 7.26 12.67 -29.37
N ALA A 24 6.75 13.72 -28.74
CA ALA A 24 7.51 14.95 -28.48
C ALA A 24 8.76 14.69 -27.62
N ALA A 25 8.65 13.87 -26.59
CA ALA A 25 9.75 13.57 -25.67
C ALA A 25 10.87 12.75 -26.32
N VAL A 26 10.53 11.82 -27.22
CA VAL A 26 11.51 10.91 -27.86
C VAL A 26 11.93 11.38 -29.26
N GLY A 27 11.42 12.53 -29.72
CA GLY A 27 11.76 13.10 -31.05
C GLY A 27 11.09 12.40 -32.23
N LEU A 28 9.92 11.77 -32.03
CA LEU A 28 9.12 11.17 -33.08
C LEU A 28 7.97 12.10 -33.49
N SER A 29 7.99 12.58 -34.73
CA SER A 29 6.96 13.50 -35.26
C SER A 29 5.66 12.78 -35.64
N SER A 30 5.71 11.48 -35.91
CA SER A 30 4.56 10.70 -36.35
C SER A 30 3.96 9.89 -35.19
N THR A 31 2.65 10.08 -34.95
CA THR A 31 1.90 9.28 -33.98
C THR A 31 1.85 7.80 -34.35
N SER A 32 1.88 7.47 -35.65
CA SER A 32 1.92 6.09 -36.16
C SER A 32 3.22 5.40 -35.74
N SER A 33 4.36 6.10 -35.78
CA SER A 33 5.64 5.55 -35.32
C SER A 33 5.66 5.30 -33.82
N VAL A 34 5.05 6.19 -33.02
CA VAL A 34 4.89 5.99 -31.58
C VAL A 34 4.02 4.78 -31.30
N GLN A 35 2.87 4.65 -31.99
CA GLN A 35 1.98 3.49 -31.85
C GLN A 35 2.68 2.18 -32.20
N ALA A 36 3.41 2.11 -33.32
CA ALA A 36 4.14 0.90 -33.72
C ALA A 36 5.18 0.48 -32.65
N ASN A 37 5.86 1.43 -32.02
CA ASN A 37 6.79 1.15 -30.93
C ASN A 37 6.07 0.68 -29.66
N LEU A 38 4.92 1.26 -29.32
CA LEU A 38 4.09 0.81 -28.18
C LEU A 38 3.54 -0.60 -28.44
N ASP A 39 3.09 -0.91 -29.65
CA ASP A 39 2.64 -2.26 -30.03
C ASP A 39 3.78 -3.29 -29.89
N ALA A 40 5.00 -2.92 -30.32
CA ALA A 40 6.16 -3.77 -30.15
C ALA A 40 6.53 -4.02 -28.67
N LEU A 41 6.46 -2.98 -27.83
CA LEU A 41 6.70 -3.10 -26.39
C LEU A 41 5.63 -3.96 -25.69
N GLU A 42 4.37 -3.85 -26.10
CA GLU A 42 3.27 -4.65 -25.58
C GLU A 42 3.41 -6.11 -26.01
N LYS A 43 3.70 -6.38 -27.28
CA LYS A 43 3.96 -7.72 -27.80
C LYS A 43 5.17 -8.39 -27.14
N ALA A 44 6.18 -7.61 -26.78
CA ALA A 44 7.37 -8.09 -26.07
C ALA A 44 7.14 -8.26 -24.56
N GLY A 45 5.95 -7.90 -24.03
CA GLY A 45 5.62 -8.05 -22.62
C GLY A 45 6.21 -6.98 -21.69
N TYR A 46 6.65 -5.84 -22.22
CA TYR A 46 7.17 -4.74 -21.40
C TYR A 46 6.11 -3.79 -20.90
N ILE A 47 5.01 -3.66 -21.65
CA ILE A 47 3.88 -2.81 -21.27
C ILE A 47 2.55 -3.53 -21.53
N GLN A 48 1.50 -3.05 -20.89
CA GLN A 48 0.11 -3.43 -21.16
C GLN A 48 -0.72 -2.17 -21.36
N ARG A 49 -1.64 -2.18 -22.33
CA ARG A 49 -2.58 -1.08 -22.58
C ARG A 49 -4.01 -1.59 -22.48
N ASP A 50 -4.91 -0.79 -21.93
CA ASP A 50 -6.35 -1.09 -21.91
C ASP A 50 -7.00 -0.48 -23.17
N PRO A 51 -7.53 -1.29 -24.10
CA PRO A 51 -8.14 -0.79 -25.34
C PRO A 51 -9.41 0.04 -25.11
N LEU A 52 -10.03 -0.10 -23.95
CA LEU A 52 -11.27 0.60 -23.58
C LEU A 52 -11.03 1.93 -22.85
N LYS A 53 -9.81 2.17 -22.40
CA LYS A 53 -9.47 3.38 -21.61
C LYS A 53 -8.41 4.19 -22.33
N LYS A 54 -8.63 5.47 -22.46
CA LYS A 54 -7.61 6.42 -22.94
C LYS A 54 -6.55 6.62 -21.86
N ARG A 55 -5.27 6.67 -22.25
CA ARG A 55 -4.11 6.93 -21.37
C ARG A 55 -3.88 5.85 -20.29
N THR A 56 -3.99 4.59 -20.65
CA THR A 56 -3.64 3.49 -19.76
C THR A 56 -2.46 2.72 -20.34
N ILE A 57 -1.25 3.13 -20.03
CA ILE A 57 -0.03 2.37 -20.30
C ILE A 57 0.49 1.89 -18.96
N ARG A 58 0.53 0.58 -18.78
CA ARG A 58 1.08 -0.08 -17.60
C ARG A 58 2.40 -0.75 -17.96
N ILE A 59 3.44 -0.51 -17.20
CA ILE A 59 4.75 -1.15 -17.40
C ILE A 59 4.72 -2.50 -16.70
N LEU A 60 4.98 -3.58 -17.43
CA LEU A 60 5.03 -4.93 -16.88
C LEU A 60 6.43 -5.20 -16.31
N GLY A 61 6.50 -5.90 -15.17
CA GLY A 61 7.78 -6.24 -14.53
C GLY A 61 8.38 -5.14 -13.64
N ARG A 62 7.71 -4.00 -13.52
CA ARG A 62 7.83 -3.10 -12.38
C ARG A 62 6.58 -3.26 -11.54
N ASP A 63 6.75 -3.40 -10.25
CA ASP A 63 5.64 -3.34 -9.28
C ASP A 63 5.07 -1.92 -9.27
N ASP A 64 4.25 -1.56 -10.29
CA ASP A 64 3.51 -0.29 -10.37
C ASP A 64 2.37 -0.23 -9.34
N ASN A 65 2.32 -1.19 -8.42
CA ASN A 65 1.44 -1.19 -7.27
C ASN A 65 2.12 -0.63 -6.01
N VAL A 66 2.93 0.40 -6.16
CA VAL A 66 3.39 1.13 -4.99
C VAL A 66 2.24 2.01 -4.48
N THR A 67 1.59 1.53 -3.44
CA THR A 67 0.61 2.33 -2.69
C THR A 67 1.36 3.16 -1.67
N HIS A 68 1.15 4.47 -1.65
CA HIS A 68 1.66 5.33 -0.59
C HIS A 68 0.75 5.19 0.63
N VAL A 69 1.18 4.38 1.58
CA VAL A 69 0.45 4.12 2.83
C VAL A 69 0.81 5.20 3.85
N PRO A 70 -0.16 5.94 4.40
CA PRO A 70 0.11 6.95 5.41
C PRO A 70 0.63 6.30 6.70
N ILE A 71 1.71 6.85 7.25
CA ILE A 71 2.25 6.48 8.56
C ILE A 71 1.56 7.35 9.59
N VAL A 72 0.84 6.73 10.50
CA VAL A 72 0.09 7.40 11.58
C VAL A 72 0.94 7.39 12.85
N GLY A 73 1.24 8.57 13.38
CA GLY A 73 2.09 8.71 14.58
C GLY A 73 1.33 8.47 15.88
N THR A 74 0.17 9.11 16.01
CA THR A 74 -0.69 8.97 17.19
C THR A 74 -2.10 8.61 16.72
N VAL A 75 -2.71 7.64 17.37
CA VAL A 75 -4.10 7.26 17.11
C VAL A 75 -4.90 7.65 18.35
N THR A 76 -5.88 8.54 18.19
CA THR A 76 -6.74 9.02 19.28
C THR A 76 -8.15 8.49 19.08
N ALA A 77 -8.77 8.01 20.14
CA ALA A 77 -10.15 7.57 20.10
C ALA A 77 -11.09 8.71 19.69
N GLY A 78 -12.08 8.39 18.84
CA GLY A 78 -13.05 9.36 18.34
C GLY A 78 -12.59 10.21 17.16
N ALA A 79 -11.30 10.26 16.84
CA ALA A 79 -10.79 10.90 15.62
C ALA A 79 -10.67 9.89 14.48
N PRO A 80 -10.86 10.31 13.19
CA PRO A 80 -10.58 9.44 12.07
C PRO A 80 -9.10 9.07 12.06
N ILE A 81 -8.76 7.77 12.01
CA ILE A 81 -7.37 7.27 12.03
C ILE A 81 -6.49 7.83 10.90
N LEU A 82 -7.11 8.30 9.82
CA LEU A 82 -6.45 8.94 8.68
C LEU A 82 -6.65 10.47 8.69
N ALA A 83 -6.86 11.08 9.86
CA ALA A 83 -6.86 12.53 9.95
C ALA A 83 -5.47 13.08 9.57
N VAL A 84 -5.45 14.12 8.75
CA VAL A 84 -4.21 14.71 8.21
C VAL A 84 -3.22 15.11 9.32
N GLU A 85 -3.75 15.53 10.47
CA GLU A 85 -2.98 15.97 11.63
C GLU A 85 -2.21 14.82 12.31
N GLN A 86 -2.57 13.57 12.01
CA GLN A 86 -1.96 12.36 12.59
C GLN A 86 -0.96 11.70 11.65
N ILE A 87 -0.85 12.17 10.40
CA ILE A 87 0.03 11.59 9.39
C ILE A 87 1.44 12.18 9.53
N GLU A 88 2.41 11.33 9.88
CA GLU A 88 3.82 11.71 10.02
C GLU A 88 4.63 11.54 8.74
N GLY A 89 4.09 10.80 7.75
CA GLY A 89 4.75 10.51 6.49
C GLY A 89 4.04 9.46 5.68
N TYR A 90 4.70 8.94 4.66
CA TYR A 90 4.16 7.89 3.79
C TYR A 90 5.19 6.80 3.55
N LEU A 91 4.73 5.56 3.57
CA LEU A 91 5.50 4.37 3.23
C LEU A 91 5.15 3.94 1.80
N ALA A 92 6.17 3.76 0.96
CA ALA A 92 6.01 3.12 -0.33
C ALA A 92 5.81 1.61 -0.12
N TYR A 93 4.58 1.13 -0.29
CA TYR A 93 4.19 -0.26 -0.07
C TYR A 93 3.90 -0.95 -1.40
N SER A 94 4.65 -1.98 -1.72
CA SER A 94 4.51 -2.80 -2.94
C SER A 94 3.73 -4.10 -2.69
N GLY A 95 3.17 -4.29 -1.51
CA GLY A 95 2.37 -5.47 -1.19
C GLY A 95 1.02 -5.46 -1.90
N HIS A 96 0.49 -6.67 -2.13
CA HIS A 96 -0.84 -6.82 -2.70
C HIS A 96 -1.88 -6.65 -1.58
N SER A 97 -2.64 -5.56 -1.62
CA SER A 97 -3.92 -5.51 -0.92
C SER A 97 -4.98 -6.15 -1.83
N THR A 98 -5.61 -7.20 -1.38
CA THR A 98 -6.73 -7.85 -2.08
C THR A 98 -8.06 -7.15 -1.83
N SER A 99 -8.05 -6.10 -1.02
CA SER A 99 -9.25 -5.35 -0.65
C SER A 99 -9.14 -3.87 -1.05
N ASP A 100 -10.29 -3.25 -1.33
CA ASP A 100 -10.40 -1.80 -1.57
C ASP A 100 -10.40 -0.98 -0.27
N LYS A 101 -10.04 -1.61 0.86
CA LYS A 101 -10.01 -0.95 2.16
C LYS A 101 -8.80 -0.04 2.31
N PRO A 102 -8.96 1.11 2.97
CA PRO A 102 -7.84 2.00 3.24
C PRO A 102 -6.75 1.32 4.05
N LEU A 103 -5.50 1.47 3.61
CA LEU A 103 -4.32 1.03 4.35
C LEU A 103 -3.76 2.18 5.19
N PHE A 104 -3.17 1.83 6.31
CA PHE A 104 -2.37 2.72 7.14
C PHE A 104 -1.19 1.97 7.75
N ALA A 105 -0.14 2.69 8.11
CA ALA A 105 1.02 2.13 8.78
C ALA A 105 1.18 2.73 10.16
N LEU A 106 1.63 1.90 11.11
CA LEU A 106 1.94 2.31 12.49
C LEU A 106 3.34 1.83 12.86
N LYS A 107 4.05 2.66 13.61
CA LYS A 107 5.30 2.25 14.23
C LYS A 107 5.03 1.49 15.52
N VAL A 108 5.52 0.26 15.58
CA VAL A 108 5.40 -0.60 16.76
C VAL A 108 6.27 -0.07 17.90
N ARG A 109 5.73 -0.10 19.10
CA ARG A 109 6.43 0.23 20.34
C ARG A 109 6.30 -0.93 21.33
N GLY A 110 7.43 -1.35 21.89
CA GLY A 110 7.50 -2.44 22.83
C GLY A 110 7.60 -3.84 22.18
N GLU A 111 7.60 -4.86 23.00
CA GLU A 111 7.96 -6.24 22.63
C GLU A 111 6.80 -7.23 22.78
N SER A 112 5.56 -6.75 22.91
CA SER A 112 4.40 -7.61 23.19
C SER A 112 4.07 -8.61 22.07
N MET A 113 4.66 -8.46 20.88
CA MET A 113 4.43 -9.32 19.71
C MET A 113 5.72 -9.97 19.19
N LEU A 114 6.72 -10.10 20.07
CA LEU A 114 8.07 -10.60 19.74
C LEU A 114 8.03 -12.01 19.12
N GLN A 115 7.24 -12.92 19.68
CA GLN A 115 7.13 -14.31 19.20
C GLN A 115 6.38 -14.41 17.85
N ALA A 116 5.62 -13.39 17.48
CA ALA A 116 5.04 -13.25 16.15
C ALA A 116 6.01 -12.60 15.13
N GLY A 117 7.25 -12.29 15.54
CA GLY A 117 8.25 -11.66 14.69
C GLY A 117 8.04 -10.16 14.46
N ILE A 118 7.19 -9.50 15.26
CA ILE A 118 6.98 -8.05 15.21
C ILE A 118 7.79 -7.44 16.35
N LEU A 119 8.75 -6.60 15.97
CA LEU A 119 9.76 -6.05 16.88
C LEU A 119 9.49 -4.56 17.20
N ASP A 120 10.08 -4.09 18.29
CA ASP A 120 10.08 -2.67 18.59
C ASP A 120 10.72 -1.85 17.46
N GLY A 121 10.05 -0.80 17.04
CA GLY A 121 10.49 0.06 15.93
C GLY A 121 10.02 -0.36 14.54
N ASP A 122 9.43 -1.55 14.37
CA ASP A 122 8.88 -2.00 13.10
C ASP A 122 7.74 -1.10 12.61
N LEU A 123 7.56 -1.06 11.29
CA LEU A 123 6.38 -0.47 10.67
C LEU A 123 5.43 -1.59 10.24
N VAL A 124 4.25 -1.63 10.84
CA VAL A 124 3.18 -2.56 10.45
C VAL A 124 2.20 -1.86 9.53
N VAL A 125 1.84 -2.51 8.41
CA VAL A 125 0.80 -2.04 7.50
C VAL A 125 -0.47 -2.82 7.80
N ALA A 126 -1.56 -2.09 8.06
CA ALA A 126 -2.85 -2.65 8.40
C ALA A 126 -3.97 -2.12 7.51
N GLU A 127 -5.00 -2.93 7.31
CA GLU A 127 -6.25 -2.51 6.66
C GLU A 127 -7.22 -1.96 7.71
N LYS A 128 -7.84 -0.81 7.40
CA LYS A 128 -8.92 -0.29 8.23
C LYS A 128 -10.18 -1.14 8.03
N THR A 129 -10.56 -1.89 9.06
CA THR A 129 -11.74 -2.76 9.03
C THR A 129 -12.45 -2.75 10.39
N PRO A 130 -13.80 -2.82 10.43
CA PRO A 130 -14.55 -2.90 11.68
C PRO A 130 -14.63 -4.33 12.24
N VAL A 131 -14.10 -5.33 11.55
CA VAL A 131 -14.21 -6.75 11.91
C VAL A 131 -12.87 -7.45 11.81
N ALA A 132 -12.66 -8.40 12.73
CA ALA A 132 -11.51 -9.30 12.70
C ALA A 132 -11.96 -10.73 13.00
N ARG A 133 -11.18 -11.72 12.60
CA ARG A 133 -11.38 -13.14 12.86
C ARG A 133 -10.45 -13.61 13.97
N ASN A 134 -10.83 -14.67 14.64
CA ASN A 134 -9.97 -15.30 15.64
C ASN A 134 -8.62 -15.71 15.03
N GLY A 135 -7.55 -15.33 15.71
CA GLY A 135 -6.18 -15.60 15.29
C GLY A 135 -5.58 -14.55 14.34
N GLU A 136 -6.32 -13.53 13.92
CA GLU A 136 -5.78 -12.42 13.14
C GLU A 136 -5.00 -11.45 14.05
N ILE A 137 -3.85 -10.98 13.55
CA ILE A 137 -3.12 -9.88 14.19
C ILE A 137 -3.81 -8.58 13.82
N VAL A 138 -4.19 -7.80 14.81
CA VAL A 138 -4.94 -6.56 14.65
C VAL A 138 -4.22 -5.38 15.30
N VAL A 139 -4.51 -4.19 14.78
CA VAL A 139 -4.29 -2.94 15.50
C VAL A 139 -5.60 -2.58 16.19
N ALA A 140 -5.67 -2.75 17.49
CA ALA A 140 -6.85 -2.42 18.30
C ALA A 140 -6.65 -1.08 19.01
N MET A 141 -7.75 -0.32 19.10
CA MET A 141 -7.80 0.88 19.93
C MET A 141 -8.34 0.51 21.30
N ILE A 142 -7.60 0.81 22.34
CA ILE A 142 -8.01 0.66 23.73
C ILE A 142 -7.87 2.02 24.36
N GLU A 143 -9.00 2.59 24.81
CA GLU A 143 -9.05 3.97 25.27
C GLU A 143 -8.48 4.91 24.20
N ASP A 144 -7.33 5.53 24.44
CA ASP A 144 -6.67 6.46 23.53
C ASP A 144 -5.35 5.91 22.95
N GLU A 145 -5.10 4.61 23.08
CA GLU A 145 -3.88 4.00 22.60
C GLU A 145 -4.12 2.89 21.58
N ALA A 146 -3.31 2.87 20.52
CA ALA A 146 -3.28 1.78 19.57
C ALA A 146 -2.34 0.67 20.04
N THR A 147 -2.78 -0.58 20.00
CA THR A 147 -1.97 -1.73 20.36
C THR A 147 -2.07 -2.83 19.30
N VAL A 148 -0.95 -3.52 19.05
CA VAL A 148 -0.90 -4.68 18.14
C VAL A 148 -1.01 -5.94 18.96
N LYS A 149 -2.02 -6.78 18.67
CA LYS A 149 -2.30 -8.05 19.38
C LYS A 149 -2.93 -9.05 18.44
N THR A 150 -2.92 -10.31 18.84
CA THR A 150 -3.72 -11.35 18.20
C THR A 150 -5.14 -11.32 18.77
N PHE A 151 -6.13 -11.24 17.89
CA PHE A 151 -7.53 -11.07 18.25
C PHE A 151 -8.23 -12.42 18.45
N TYR A 152 -9.01 -12.52 19.51
CA TYR A 152 -9.93 -13.61 19.76
C TYR A 152 -11.28 -13.11 20.25
N LYS A 153 -12.35 -13.65 19.69
CA LYS A 153 -13.71 -13.49 20.18
C LYS A 153 -14.10 -14.76 20.92
N GLU A 154 -14.29 -14.66 22.20
CA GLU A 154 -14.64 -15.73 23.10
C GLU A 154 -16.03 -15.51 23.70
N ASN A 155 -16.53 -16.45 24.50
CA ASN A 155 -17.89 -16.47 25.06
C ASN A 155 -18.26 -15.16 25.81
N GLY A 156 -18.73 -14.16 25.05
CA GLY A 156 -19.25 -12.90 25.58
C GLY A 156 -18.21 -11.78 25.77
N HIS A 157 -16.93 -12.01 25.42
CA HIS A 157 -15.89 -10.99 25.50
C HIS A 157 -14.90 -11.08 24.33
N PHE A 158 -14.06 -10.08 24.19
CA PHE A 158 -12.92 -10.08 23.28
C PHE A 158 -11.65 -10.25 24.09
N ARG A 159 -10.70 -11.01 23.55
CA ARG A 159 -9.36 -11.14 24.10
C ARG A 159 -8.35 -10.66 23.09
N LEU A 160 -7.47 -9.77 23.49
CA LEU A 160 -6.32 -9.31 22.74
C LEU A 160 -5.07 -9.96 23.33
N GLN A 161 -4.58 -10.98 22.63
CA GLN A 161 -3.49 -11.81 23.07
C GLN A 161 -2.14 -11.23 22.63
N PRO A 162 -1.20 -10.96 23.55
CA PRO A 162 0.19 -10.71 23.20
C PRO A 162 0.86 -12.00 22.70
N GLU A 163 1.77 -11.89 21.79
CA GLU A 163 2.66 -12.95 21.35
C GLU A 163 4.03 -12.79 22.03
N ASN A 164 3.99 -12.79 23.37
CA ASN A 164 5.14 -12.72 24.28
C ASN A 164 4.68 -13.16 25.68
N ASP A 165 5.26 -14.22 26.20
CA ASP A 165 4.87 -14.86 27.47
C ASP A 165 5.05 -13.97 28.71
N THR A 166 5.74 -12.84 28.59
CA THR A 166 5.95 -11.86 29.67
C THR A 166 4.83 -10.84 29.79
N TYR A 167 3.86 -10.86 28.84
CA TYR A 167 2.73 -9.92 28.80
C TYR A 167 1.40 -10.64 29.03
N GLU A 168 0.54 -10.05 29.84
CA GLU A 168 -0.80 -10.59 30.08
C GLU A 168 -1.77 -10.21 28.96
N PRO A 169 -2.75 -11.07 28.63
CA PRO A 169 -3.83 -10.75 27.70
C PRO A 169 -4.71 -9.60 28.21
N ILE A 170 -5.27 -8.82 27.29
CA ILE A 170 -6.28 -7.79 27.58
C ILE A 170 -7.67 -8.38 27.27
N ILE A 171 -8.58 -8.31 28.22
CA ILE A 171 -9.94 -8.87 28.14
C ILE A 171 -10.94 -7.73 28.03
#